data_eae498d8a4f857aa86e6a58e654393eb
#
_entry.id   eae498d8a4f857aa86e6a58e654393eb
#
_cell.length_a   1.000
_cell.length_b   1.000
_cell.length_c   1.000
_cell.angle_alpha   90.00
_cell.angle_beta   90.00
_cell.angle_gamma   90.00
#
_symmetry.space_group_name_H-M   'P 1'
#
loop_
_entity.id
_entity.type
_entity.pdbx_description
1 polymer ?
#
loop_
_entity_poly.entity_id
_entity_poly.type
_entity_poly.pdbx_seq_one_letter_code
_entity_poly.pdbx_strand_id
1 'polypeptide(L)'
;TGDWKDENAVIEHQIRAWEVMNGSRRKFDREGIRRMILLDNARVKSLQSMFNHSLLGGGDKYLGIQRNINVPVTIIHGTDDPVLPYEHALYTHETTPNSKLITLEGAGHELHHDDWPVIIDAIIAQ
;
A
#
# COMPACT_ATOMS: atom_id res chain seq x y z
N THR A 1 -20.55 -6.12 -9.49
CA THR A 1 -21.40 -5.91 -8.29
C THR A 1 -21.46 -7.22 -7.52
N GLY A 2 -20.50 -7.41 -6.58
CA GLY A 2 -20.46 -8.60 -5.74
C GLY A 2 -21.65 -8.62 -4.76
N ASP A 3 -22.16 -9.79 -4.48
CA ASP A 3 -23.17 -9.97 -3.43
C ASP A 3 -22.46 -9.87 -2.06
N TRP A 4 -22.53 -8.70 -1.45
CA TRP A 4 -21.94 -8.42 -0.12
C TRP A 4 -22.61 -9.22 1.02
N LYS A 5 -23.64 -10.03 0.70
CA LYS A 5 -24.31 -10.91 1.64
C LYS A 5 -23.67 -12.31 1.68
N ASP A 6 -22.91 -12.67 0.65
CA ASP A 6 -22.13 -13.90 0.62
C ASP A 6 -20.72 -13.63 1.16
N GLU A 7 -20.50 -13.99 2.42
CA GLU A 7 -19.24 -13.79 3.12
C GLU A 7 -18.05 -14.45 2.40
N ASN A 8 -18.23 -15.64 1.84
CA ASN A 8 -17.18 -16.33 1.10
C ASN A 8 -16.84 -15.61 -0.21
N ALA A 9 -17.85 -15.12 -0.93
CA ALA A 9 -17.65 -14.36 -2.15
C ALA A 9 -16.91 -13.05 -1.87
N VAL A 10 -17.20 -12.39 -0.75
CA VAL A 10 -16.49 -11.19 -0.29
C VAL A 10 -15.02 -11.49 0.01
N ILE A 11 -14.74 -12.54 0.79
CA ILE A 11 -13.38 -12.94 1.13
C ILE A 11 -12.57 -13.28 -0.15
N GLU A 12 -13.16 -14.02 -1.07
CA GLU A 12 -12.49 -14.36 -2.34
C GLU A 12 -12.25 -13.13 -3.22
N HIS A 13 -13.13 -12.16 -3.20
CA HIS A 13 -12.92 -10.88 -3.88
C HIS A 13 -11.74 -10.10 -3.26
N GLN A 14 -11.69 -10.03 -1.93
CA GLN A 14 -10.58 -9.39 -1.22
C GLN A 14 -9.25 -10.08 -1.49
N ILE A 15 -9.21 -11.43 -1.48
CA ILE A 15 -7.99 -12.19 -1.80
C ILE A 15 -7.49 -11.86 -3.20
N ARG A 16 -8.36 -11.81 -4.22
CA ARG A 16 -7.99 -11.42 -5.58
C ARG A 16 -7.44 -10.01 -5.66
N ALA A 17 -8.01 -9.07 -4.90
CA ALA A 17 -7.50 -7.71 -4.83
C ALA A 17 -6.06 -7.67 -4.27
N TRP A 18 -5.79 -8.42 -3.20
CA TRP A 18 -4.45 -8.54 -2.64
C TRP A 18 -3.47 -9.22 -3.60
N GLU A 19 -3.91 -10.23 -4.37
CA GLU A 19 -3.07 -10.89 -5.37
C GLU A 19 -2.60 -9.92 -6.45
N VAL A 20 -3.49 -9.02 -6.92
CA VAL A 20 -3.14 -7.97 -7.88
C VAL A 20 -2.10 -7.00 -7.29
N MET A 21 -2.16 -6.74 -5.99
CA MET A 21 -1.25 -5.80 -5.30
C MET A 21 0.08 -6.43 -4.88
N ASN A 22 0.28 -7.74 -5.07
CA ASN A 22 1.47 -8.46 -4.59
C ASN A 22 2.77 -8.09 -5.33
N GLY A 23 2.69 -7.64 -6.58
CA GLY A 23 3.84 -7.47 -7.45
C GLY A 23 4.35 -8.79 -8.04
N SER A 24 5.44 -8.72 -8.82
CA SER A 24 5.94 -9.87 -9.60
C SER A 24 6.99 -10.71 -8.87
N ARG A 25 7.70 -10.12 -7.93
CA ARG A 25 8.87 -10.75 -7.29
C ARG A 25 8.51 -11.73 -6.17
N ARG A 26 7.45 -11.46 -5.43
CA ARG A 26 7.07 -12.24 -4.26
C ARG A 26 6.02 -13.30 -4.60
N LYS A 27 6.19 -14.51 -4.04
CA LYS A 27 5.15 -15.53 -4.14
C LYS A 27 3.95 -15.10 -3.28
N PHE A 28 2.78 -15.00 -3.90
CA PHE A 28 1.56 -14.65 -3.19
C PHE A 28 1.20 -15.68 -2.11
N ASP A 29 1.12 -15.26 -0.86
CA ASP A 29 0.70 -16.07 0.29
C ASP A 29 -0.82 -16.00 0.48
N ARG A 30 -1.54 -16.73 -0.35
CA ARG A 30 -3.01 -16.77 -0.31
C ARG A 30 -3.56 -17.11 1.07
N GLU A 31 -2.96 -18.07 1.78
CA GLU A 31 -3.45 -18.50 3.09
C GLU A 31 -3.16 -17.48 4.18
N GLY A 32 -2.01 -16.83 4.16
CA GLY A 32 -1.69 -15.71 5.04
C GLY A 32 -2.63 -14.54 4.84
N ILE A 33 -2.86 -14.15 3.59
CA ILE A 33 -3.80 -13.09 3.23
C ILE A 33 -5.23 -13.45 3.66
N ARG A 34 -5.67 -14.69 3.44
CA ARG A 34 -6.99 -15.13 3.90
C ARG A 34 -7.13 -15.00 5.43
N ARG A 35 -6.14 -15.41 6.19
CA ARG A 35 -6.16 -15.25 7.67
C ARG A 35 -6.23 -13.79 8.08
N MET A 36 -5.45 -12.93 7.44
CA MET A 36 -5.47 -11.48 7.68
C MET A 36 -6.86 -10.88 7.39
N ILE A 37 -7.45 -11.20 6.25
CA ILE A 37 -8.78 -10.74 5.84
C ILE A 37 -9.84 -11.16 6.87
N LEU A 38 -9.81 -12.40 7.35
CA LEU A 38 -10.76 -12.88 8.35
C LEU A 38 -10.64 -12.11 9.67
N LEU A 39 -9.41 -11.84 10.12
CA LEU A 39 -9.18 -11.04 11.33
C LEU A 39 -9.66 -9.60 11.17
N ASP A 40 -9.44 -8.99 10.01
CA ASP A 40 -9.85 -7.62 9.74
C ASP A 40 -11.38 -7.52 9.60
N ASN A 41 -12.00 -8.43 8.86
CA ASN A 41 -13.45 -8.46 8.70
C ASN A 41 -14.19 -8.67 10.04
N ALA A 42 -13.60 -9.44 10.97
CA ALA A 42 -14.17 -9.63 12.31
C ALA A 42 -14.17 -8.35 13.17
N ARG A 43 -13.31 -7.38 12.88
CA ARG A 43 -13.17 -6.12 13.63
C ARG A 43 -13.90 -4.95 12.99
N VAL A 44 -14.11 -4.98 11.69
CA VAL A 44 -14.69 -3.88 10.95
C VAL A 44 -16.20 -3.83 11.08
N LYS A 45 -16.76 -2.63 11.27
CA LYS A 45 -18.21 -2.43 11.37
C LYS A 45 -18.90 -2.39 9.99
N SER A 46 -18.19 -1.98 8.96
CA SER A 46 -18.67 -1.89 7.58
C SER A 46 -17.52 -2.05 6.61
N LEU A 47 -17.53 -3.11 5.82
CA LEU A 47 -16.55 -3.36 4.76
C LEU A 47 -16.56 -2.27 3.68
N GLN A 48 -17.73 -1.68 3.42
CA GLN A 48 -17.87 -0.62 2.43
C GLN A 48 -17.10 0.65 2.81
N SER A 49 -16.86 0.89 4.11
CA SER A 49 -16.15 2.07 4.59
C SER A 49 -14.68 2.12 4.15
N MET A 50 -14.10 1.00 3.74
CA MET A 50 -12.72 0.95 3.20
C MET A 50 -12.56 1.79 1.93
N PHE A 51 -13.64 2.03 1.19
CA PHE A 51 -13.63 2.83 -0.03
C PHE A 51 -13.90 4.32 0.19
N ASN A 52 -14.18 4.75 1.43
CA ASN A 52 -14.54 6.15 1.72
C ASN A 52 -13.43 7.14 1.35
N HIS A 53 -12.16 6.72 1.42
CA HIS A 53 -11.03 7.58 1.03
C HIS A 53 -11.06 7.97 -0.46
N SER A 54 -11.61 7.11 -1.35
CA SER A 54 -11.74 7.42 -2.78
C SER A 54 -12.80 8.48 -3.08
N LEU A 55 -13.66 8.81 -2.11
CA LEU A 55 -14.66 9.86 -2.21
C LEU A 55 -14.11 11.24 -1.81
N LEU A 56 -12.88 11.31 -1.29
CA LEU A 56 -12.26 12.56 -0.90
C LEU A 56 -11.81 13.34 -2.13
N GLY A 57 -12.18 14.62 -2.16
CA GLY A 57 -11.77 15.56 -3.20
C GLY A 57 -10.98 16.74 -2.63
N GLY A 58 -10.55 17.65 -3.51
CA GLY A 58 -9.91 18.90 -3.10
C GLY A 58 -8.44 18.78 -2.69
N GLY A 59 -7.77 17.70 -3.08
CA GLY A 59 -6.34 17.50 -2.84
C GLY A 59 -5.43 18.45 -3.63
N ASP A 60 -5.91 19.02 -4.73
CA ASP A 60 -5.11 19.85 -5.65
C ASP A 60 -4.41 21.03 -4.96
N LYS A 61 -5.04 21.63 -3.95
CA LYS A 61 -4.46 22.73 -3.18
C LYS A 61 -3.24 22.34 -2.34
N TYR A 62 -2.98 21.05 -2.19
CA TYR A 62 -1.83 20.52 -1.46
C TYR A 62 -0.71 20.04 -2.38
N LEU A 63 -0.87 20.15 -3.70
CA LEU A 63 0.18 19.78 -4.65
C LEU A 63 1.45 20.61 -4.37
N GLY A 64 2.57 19.90 -4.22
CA GLY A 64 3.87 20.52 -3.95
C GLY A 64 4.14 20.90 -2.48
N ILE A 65 3.20 20.65 -1.55
CA ILE A 65 3.39 20.95 -0.12
C ILE A 65 4.58 20.18 0.50
N GLN A 66 4.92 19.02 -0.07
CA GLN A 66 6.06 18.22 0.36
C GLN A 66 7.38 18.97 0.32
N ARG A 67 7.50 20.01 -0.51
CA ARG A 67 8.69 20.88 -0.58
C ARG A 67 8.96 21.66 0.71
N ASN A 68 7.94 21.77 1.57
CA ASN A 68 8.03 22.47 2.86
C ASN A 68 8.31 21.52 4.03
N ILE A 69 8.52 20.24 3.78
CA ILE A 69 8.84 19.26 4.83
C ILE A 69 10.30 19.47 5.25
N ASN A 70 10.51 19.76 6.55
CA ASN A 70 11.83 20.09 7.11
C ASN A 70 12.40 18.97 8.01
N VAL A 71 11.76 17.82 8.03
CA VAL A 71 12.21 16.64 8.77
C VAL A 71 12.78 15.59 7.81
N PRO A 72 13.62 14.66 8.27
CA PRO A 72 14.01 13.52 7.45
C PRO A 72 12.78 12.71 6.99
N VAL A 73 12.79 12.27 5.74
CA VAL A 73 11.71 11.48 5.14
C VAL A 73 12.30 10.23 4.50
N THR A 74 11.77 9.07 4.84
CA THR A 74 12.08 7.83 4.12
C THR A 74 10.87 7.44 3.26
N ILE A 75 11.08 7.33 1.96
CA ILE A 75 10.11 6.89 0.97
C ILE A 75 10.43 5.44 0.64
N ILE A 76 9.46 4.54 0.79
CA ILE A 76 9.61 3.12 0.49
C ILE A 76 8.55 2.77 -0.55
N HIS A 77 8.96 2.22 -1.71
CA HIS A 77 8.03 1.98 -2.81
C HIS A 77 8.45 0.78 -3.67
N GLY A 78 7.44 0.02 -4.10
CA GLY A 78 7.62 -1.12 -4.99
C GLY A 78 7.62 -0.69 -6.47
N THR A 79 8.48 -1.32 -7.29
CA THR A 79 8.53 -0.99 -8.72
C THR A 79 7.34 -1.53 -9.52
N ASP A 80 6.64 -2.53 -8.98
CA ASP A 80 5.48 -3.17 -9.61
C ASP A 80 4.15 -2.76 -8.95
N ASP A 81 4.12 -1.60 -8.25
CA ASP A 81 2.93 -1.10 -7.61
C ASP A 81 1.85 -0.75 -8.66
N PRO A 82 0.71 -1.48 -8.69
CA PRO A 82 -0.35 -1.24 -9.67
C PRO A 82 -1.30 -0.08 -9.27
N VAL A 83 -1.18 0.41 -8.04
CA VAL A 83 -2.06 1.46 -7.49
C VAL A 83 -1.40 2.83 -7.63
N LEU A 84 -0.14 2.92 -7.22
CA LEU A 84 0.68 4.12 -7.32
C LEU A 84 1.91 3.83 -8.18
N PRO A 85 1.97 4.29 -9.43
CA PRO A 85 3.13 4.10 -10.29
C PRO A 85 4.44 4.55 -9.63
N TYR A 86 5.53 3.83 -9.86
CA TYR A 86 6.83 4.09 -9.21
C TYR A 86 7.36 5.51 -9.47
N GLU A 87 6.97 6.13 -10.58
CA GLU A 87 7.28 7.52 -10.91
C GLU A 87 6.79 8.51 -9.86
N HIS A 88 5.73 8.16 -9.11
CA HIS A 88 5.25 8.99 -7.99
C HIS A 88 6.25 9.00 -6.83
N ALA A 89 6.93 7.87 -6.57
CA ALA A 89 7.97 7.82 -5.56
C ALA A 89 9.21 8.62 -5.98
N LEU A 90 9.60 8.53 -7.25
CA LEU A 90 10.70 9.34 -7.82
C LEU A 90 10.40 10.82 -7.70
N TYR A 91 9.21 11.26 -8.13
CA TYR A 91 8.79 12.65 -8.02
C TYR A 91 8.74 13.12 -6.56
N THR A 92 8.22 12.30 -5.67
CA THR A 92 8.15 12.63 -4.24
C THR A 92 9.54 12.78 -3.66
N HIS A 93 10.47 11.89 -4.00
CA HIS A 93 11.87 11.98 -3.58
C HIS A 93 12.56 13.24 -4.12
N GLU A 94 12.40 13.53 -5.40
CA GLU A 94 12.98 14.71 -6.05
C GLU A 94 12.47 16.02 -5.43
N THR A 95 11.22 16.05 -5.01
CA THR A 95 10.57 17.28 -4.52
C THR A 95 10.50 17.41 -3.00
N THR A 96 10.92 16.40 -2.25
CA THR A 96 10.94 16.42 -0.77
C THR A 96 12.38 16.62 -0.27
N PRO A 97 12.69 17.76 0.39
CA PRO A 97 14.02 17.96 0.96
C PRO A 97 14.36 16.88 1.99
N ASN A 98 15.66 16.52 2.06
CA ASN A 98 16.17 15.54 3.02
C ASN A 98 15.47 14.16 2.97
N SER A 99 14.93 13.79 1.81
CA SER A 99 14.32 12.48 1.64
C SER A 99 15.32 11.42 1.21
N LYS A 100 15.05 10.18 1.57
CA LYS A 100 15.73 8.96 1.13
C LYS A 100 14.72 8.05 0.46
N LEU A 101 15.05 7.52 -0.70
CA LEU A 101 14.21 6.55 -1.42
C LEU A 101 14.77 5.14 -1.26
N ILE A 102 13.92 4.23 -0.81
CA ILE A 102 14.16 2.78 -0.76
C ILE A 102 13.28 2.14 -1.81
N THR A 103 13.90 1.61 -2.85
CA THR A 103 13.22 0.90 -3.93
C THR A 103 13.11 -0.58 -3.60
N LEU A 104 11.91 -1.11 -3.63
CA LEU A 104 11.64 -2.54 -3.49
C LEU A 104 11.36 -3.12 -4.88
N GLU A 105 12.41 -3.67 -5.51
CA GLU A 105 12.34 -4.22 -6.85
C GLU A 105 11.31 -5.36 -6.96
N GLY A 106 10.36 -5.24 -7.91
CA GLY A 106 9.31 -6.22 -8.15
C GLY A 106 8.27 -6.35 -7.04
N ALA A 107 8.31 -5.49 -6.02
CA ALA A 107 7.27 -5.41 -5.00
C ALA A 107 6.08 -4.63 -5.54
N GLY A 108 4.88 -5.02 -5.12
CA GLY A 108 3.63 -4.33 -5.43
C GLY A 108 3.28 -3.26 -4.40
N HIS A 109 1.97 -3.09 -4.18
CA HIS A 109 1.43 -2.12 -3.22
C HIS A 109 1.37 -2.67 -1.78
N GLU A 110 1.48 -3.98 -1.61
CA GLU A 110 1.49 -4.60 -0.28
C GLU A 110 2.88 -4.58 0.35
N LEU A 111 2.93 -4.57 1.68
CA LEU A 111 4.16 -4.74 2.45
C LEU A 111 4.40 -6.23 2.72
N HIS A 112 4.88 -6.95 1.69
CA HIS A 112 5.14 -8.38 1.79
C HIS A 112 6.16 -8.68 2.91
N HIS A 113 5.94 -9.76 3.66
CA HIS A 113 6.77 -10.11 4.81
C HIS A 113 8.26 -10.33 4.48
N ASP A 114 8.58 -10.74 3.27
CA ASP A 114 9.98 -10.87 2.82
C ASP A 114 10.70 -9.52 2.70
N ASP A 115 9.96 -8.43 2.59
CA ASP A 115 10.52 -7.07 2.51
C ASP A 115 10.60 -6.39 3.89
N TRP A 116 9.96 -6.96 4.94
CA TRP A 116 9.97 -6.37 6.28
C TRP A 116 11.36 -6.08 6.84
N PRO A 117 12.39 -6.92 6.70
CA PRO A 117 13.73 -6.57 7.19
C PRO A 117 14.25 -5.25 6.62
N VAL A 118 14.13 -5.05 5.30
CA VAL A 118 14.56 -3.81 4.64
C VAL A 118 13.73 -2.61 5.10
N ILE A 119 12.42 -2.79 5.25
CA ILE A 119 11.50 -1.75 5.70
C ILE A 119 11.80 -1.35 7.13
N ILE A 120 11.95 -2.33 8.03
CA ILE A 120 12.23 -2.11 9.46
C ILE A 120 13.59 -1.42 9.63
N ASP A 121 14.62 -1.90 8.95
CA ASP A 121 15.95 -1.29 9.00
C ASP A 121 15.92 0.17 8.53
N ALA A 122 15.16 0.46 7.48
CA ALA A 122 14.99 1.81 6.97
C ALA A 122 14.28 2.74 7.96
N ILE A 123 13.32 2.23 8.73
CA ILE A 123 12.59 2.99 9.77
C ILE A 123 13.50 3.25 10.98
N ILE A 124 14.28 2.24 11.41
CA ILE A 124 15.16 2.36 12.58
C ILE A 124 16.35 3.29 12.30
N ALA A 125 16.80 3.36 11.05
CA ALA A 125 17.96 4.16 10.65
C ALA A 125 17.65 5.64 10.38
N GLN A 126 16.45 6.11 10.72
CA GLN A 126 16.06 7.53 10.56
C GLN A 126 16.70 8.47 11.59
#